data_aa8b79aa48786cefd589c0d34dc7264f
#
_entry.id   aa8b79aa48786cefd589c0d34dc7264f
#
_cell.length_a   1.000
_cell.length_b   1.000
_cell.length_c   1.000
_cell.angle_alpha   90.00
_cell.angle_beta   90.00
_cell.angle_gamma   90.00
#
_symmetry.space_group_name_H-M   'P 1'
#
loop_
_entity.id
_entity.type
_entity.pdbx_description
1 polymer ?
#
loop_
_entity_poly.entity_id
_entity_poly.type
_entity_poly.pdbx_seq_one_letter_code
_entity_poly.pdbx_strand_id
1 'polypeptide(L)'
;VMAAGPVLVVDFGAQYAQLIARRVREANVYSELVPHSMPVDEMLAKDPQAIILSGGPASVFEPGAPRVDKKLFEAGVPVLGICYGFQAMAYALGANVDKAALGEYGKTETFIDKSEGLLDGSPADQNTWMSHGVAVKTAPEGFEVLAHTEGAPVAAMQDESRKLYGVQWHPEVKHTPMGQQLIETFLHKCAGLGNNWNASSIIEDQVAKIREKVGDAQVICGLSGGVDSAVAAALVHKAIGDQLTCVFVDHGLLRKGEAEQVKHDFVEATGIKLIAVDASEDFLTALKGVSEPEKKRKIIGEKFIRTFEKAQRQVIEEAGASGKEVKFLVQGTLYPDVVESGGGDGAANIKSHHNVGGLPDDIKFQLVEPLRTLFKDEVRAIGTELGLPDEIVWRQPFPGPGLGIRIIGEITKERLDLLREADAIAREELSKAGLDRDIWQCPVVLLADVHSVGVQGDERTYGSPIVLRPVSSEDAMTADWSRIPYDVLATISTRITNECRQINRVVLDCTSKPPATIEWE
;
A
#
# COMPACT_ATOMS: atom_id res chain seq x y z
N VAL A 1 -11.54 -9.30 19.33
CA VAL A 1 -10.30 -9.14 20.08
C VAL A 1 -9.27 -10.16 19.62
N MET A 2 -8.11 -9.69 19.21
CA MET A 2 -7.00 -10.53 18.75
C MET A 2 -6.26 -11.08 19.96
N ALA A 3 -6.63 -12.28 20.37
CA ALA A 3 -6.08 -12.91 21.58
C ALA A 3 -4.68 -13.53 21.38
N ALA A 4 -4.29 -13.77 20.13
CA ALA A 4 -3.03 -14.42 19.79
C ALA A 4 -2.03 -13.41 19.22
N GLY A 5 -0.74 -13.64 19.45
CA GLY A 5 0.33 -12.81 18.91
C GLY A 5 0.46 -12.91 17.39
N PRO A 6 1.34 -12.10 16.80
CA PRO A 6 1.53 -12.09 15.35
C PRO A 6 2.37 -13.25 14.85
N VAL A 7 2.32 -13.49 13.54
CA VAL A 7 3.40 -14.18 12.86
C VAL A 7 4.46 -13.12 12.56
N LEU A 8 5.67 -13.29 13.05
CA LEU A 8 6.76 -12.35 12.78
C LEU A 8 7.47 -12.72 11.49
N VAL A 9 7.60 -11.77 10.58
CA VAL A 9 8.43 -11.90 9.39
C VAL A 9 9.71 -11.12 9.63
N VAL A 10 10.82 -11.84 9.73
CA VAL A 10 12.14 -11.24 9.99
C VAL A 10 12.76 -10.84 8.66
N ASP A 11 13.04 -9.55 8.51
CA ASP A 11 13.56 -8.97 7.28
C ASP A 11 15.09 -8.98 7.26
N PHE A 12 15.68 -9.75 6.34
CA PHE A 12 17.12 -9.82 6.11
C PHE A 12 17.61 -8.93 4.97
N GLY A 13 16.81 -7.94 4.58
CA GLY A 13 17.16 -7.01 3.52
C GLY A 13 16.67 -7.45 2.14
N ALA A 14 15.80 -8.44 2.07
CA ALA A 14 15.20 -8.90 0.84
C ALA A 14 14.08 -7.96 0.36
N GLN A 15 14.00 -7.81 -0.93
CA GLN A 15 12.95 -7.05 -1.59
C GLN A 15 11.54 -7.54 -1.26
N TYR A 16 11.39 -8.83 -0.90
CA TYR A 16 10.10 -9.49 -0.78
C TYR A 16 9.62 -9.72 0.66
N ALA A 17 10.27 -9.12 1.67
CA ALA A 17 9.84 -9.32 3.07
C ALA A 17 8.41 -8.84 3.30
N GLN A 18 8.03 -7.69 2.77
CA GLN A 18 6.64 -7.20 2.85
C GLN A 18 5.68 -8.13 2.09
N LEU A 19 6.12 -8.69 0.98
CA LEU A 19 5.30 -9.64 0.22
C LEU A 19 5.02 -10.91 1.02
N ILE A 20 6.02 -11.41 1.76
CA ILE A 20 5.82 -12.55 2.68
C ILE A 20 4.75 -12.20 3.72
N ALA A 21 4.86 -11.03 4.35
CA ALA A 21 3.89 -10.59 5.35
C ALA A 21 2.47 -10.51 4.77
N ARG A 22 2.33 -10.03 3.54
CA ARG A 22 1.04 -9.98 2.83
C ARG A 22 0.50 -11.38 2.52
N ARG A 23 1.35 -12.32 2.12
CA ARG A 23 0.93 -13.70 1.86
C ARG A 23 0.40 -14.40 3.12
N VAL A 24 1.00 -14.10 4.28
CA VAL A 24 0.50 -14.58 5.57
C VAL A 24 -0.91 -14.05 5.83
N ARG A 25 -1.14 -12.77 5.57
CA ARG A 25 -2.46 -12.14 5.76
C ARG A 25 -3.50 -12.64 4.76
N GLU A 26 -3.09 -12.97 3.54
CA GLU A 26 -3.96 -13.64 2.57
C GLU A 26 -4.40 -15.01 3.04
N ALA A 27 -3.60 -15.66 3.90
CA ALA A 27 -3.96 -16.91 4.58
C ALA A 27 -4.83 -16.69 5.84
N ASN A 28 -5.31 -15.48 6.06
CA ASN A 28 -6.15 -15.08 7.19
C ASN A 28 -5.44 -15.17 8.56
N VAL A 29 -4.15 -14.86 8.57
CA VAL A 29 -3.32 -14.80 9.78
C VAL A 29 -2.64 -13.44 9.86
N TYR A 30 -2.63 -12.84 11.06
CA TYR A 30 -1.98 -11.54 11.26
C TYR A 30 -0.46 -11.68 11.26
N SER A 31 0.22 -10.77 10.58
CA SER A 31 1.69 -10.74 10.49
C SER A 31 2.25 -9.35 10.78
N GLU A 32 3.47 -9.32 11.28
CA GLU A 32 4.24 -8.08 11.47
C GLU A 32 5.66 -8.28 10.96
N LEU A 33 6.23 -7.22 10.40
CA LEU A 33 7.62 -7.18 9.97
C LEU A 33 8.50 -6.73 11.13
N VAL A 34 9.63 -7.41 11.32
CA VAL A 34 10.67 -7.00 12.28
C VAL A 34 12.04 -7.04 11.60
N PRO A 35 12.96 -6.12 11.95
CA PRO A 35 14.30 -6.14 11.39
C PRO A 35 15.10 -7.34 11.90
N HIS A 36 16.07 -7.83 11.10
CA HIS A 36 16.94 -8.93 11.53
C HIS A 36 17.83 -8.53 12.72
N SER A 37 18.03 -7.24 12.95
CA SER A 37 18.79 -6.71 14.08
C SER A 37 18.04 -6.81 15.41
N MET A 38 16.75 -7.10 15.42
CA MET A 38 15.98 -7.27 16.64
C MET A 38 16.48 -8.48 17.41
N PRO A 39 16.85 -8.35 18.70
CA PRO A 39 17.26 -9.48 19.52
C PRO A 39 16.16 -10.53 19.64
N VAL A 40 16.54 -11.80 19.74
CA VAL A 40 15.57 -12.92 19.86
C VAL A 40 14.64 -12.72 21.06
N ASP A 41 15.16 -12.24 22.19
CA ASP A 41 14.33 -12.02 23.38
C ASP A 41 13.23 -10.98 23.13
N GLU A 42 13.51 -9.94 22.35
CA GLU A 42 12.49 -8.96 21.94
C GLU A 42 11.45 -9.56 20.97
N MET A 43 11.89 -10.42 20.06
CA MET A 43 10.97 -11.14 19.16
C MET A 43 10.02 -12.03 19.97
N LEU A 44 10.55 -12.79 20.91
CA LEU A 44 9.78 -13.69 21.76
C LEU A 44 8.85 -12.95 22.72
N ALA A 45 9.23 -11.74 23.16
CA ALA A 45 8.38 -10.89 23.98
C ALA A 45 7.10 -10.44 23.29
N LYS A 46 7.06 -10.48 21.95
CA LYS A 46 5.85 -10.21 21.16
C LYS A 46 4.87 -11.39 21.14
N ASP A 47 5.22 -12.49 21.78
CA ASP A 47 4.43 -13.72 21.83
C ASP A 47 4.03 -14.23 20.43
N PRO A 48 5.00 -14.44 19.52
CA PRO A 48 4.68 -14.85 18.16
C PRO A 48 4.10 -16.24 18.08
N GLN A 49 3.11 -16.42 17.22
CA GLN A 49 2.54 -17.73 16.93
C GLN A 49 3.42 -18.56 16.00
N ALA A 50 4.17 -17.88 15.14
CA ALA A 50 5.14 -18.45 14.22
C ALA A 50 6.11 -17.38 13.79
N ILE A 51 7.25 -17.78 13.21
CA ILE A 51 8.26 -16.87 12.69
C ILE A 51 8.64 -17.30 11.28
N ILE A 52 8.72 -16.36 10.36
CA ILE A 52 9.21 -16.59 9.00
C ILE A 52 10.47 -15.74 8.80
N LEU A 53 11.55 -16.39 8.37
CA LEU A 53 12.82 -15.76 8.08
C LEU A 53 12.88 -15.50 6.57
N SER A 54 12.98 -14.23 6.17
CA SER A 54 12.95 -13.85 4.76
C SER A 54 14.26 -14.16 4.02
N GLY A 55 14.26 -13.96 2.71
CA GLY A 55 15.47 -13.92 1.92
C GLY A 55 16.34 -12.72 2.25
N GLY A 56 17.53 -12.69 1.69
CA GLY A 56 18.46 -11.57 1.83
C GLY A 56 19.59 -11.67 0.82
N PRO A 57 20.31 -10.57 0.54
CA PRO A 57 21.33 -10.54 -0.48
C PRO A 57 22.69 -11.11 -0.03
N ALA A 58 22.92 -11.29 1.26
CA ALA A 58 24.21 -11.71 1.82
C ALA A 58 24.45 -13.23 1.68
N SER A 59 25.70 -13.63 1.85
CA SER A 59 26.08 -15.03 2.05
C SER A 59 26.29 -15.25 3.55
N VAL A 60 25.59 -16.22 4.14
CA VAL A 60 25.52 -16.40 5.60
C VAL A 60 26.88 -16.68 6.25
N PHE A 61 27.83 -17.26 5.53
CA PHE A 61 29.16 -17.58 6.03
C PHE A 61 30.15 -16.44 5.93
N GLU A 62 29.82 -15.32 5.26
CA GLU A 62 30.70 -14.16 5.14
C GLU A 62 30.75 -13.36 6.45
N PRO A 63 31.92 -12.74 6.78
CA PRO A 63 32.01 -11.87 7.94
C PRO A 63 31.03 -10.70 7.87
N GLY A 64 30.33 -10.43 8.96
CA GLY A 64 29.35 -9.35 9.02
C GLY A 64 27.99 -9.68 8.44
N ALA A 65 27.78 -10.89 7.90
CA ALA A 65 26.48 -11.31 7.40
C ALA A 65 25.46 -11.41 8.56
N PRO A 66 24.21 -10.99 8.34
CA PRO A 66 23.15 -11.16 9.34
C PRO A 66 22.98 -12.65 9.68
N ARG A 67 23.04 -12.97 10.95
CA ARG A 67 22.90 -14.35 11.43
C ARG A 67 21.80 -14.42 12.47
N VAL A 68 21.19 -15.60 12.56
CA VAL A 68 20.13 -15.87 13.53
C VAL A 68 20.73 -16.54 14.77
N ASP A 69 20.41 -16.02 15.93
CA ASP A 69 20.79 -16.67 17.20
C ASP A 69 20.06 -18.01 17.31
N LYS A 70 20.81 -19.07 17.63
CA LYS A 70 20.29 -20.43 17.79
C LYS A 70 19.14 -20.52 18.77
N LYS A 71 19.06 -19.61 19.75
CA LYS A 71 17.95 -19.54 20.71
C LYS A 71 16.57 -19.47 20.04
N LEU A 72 16.48 -18.86 18.87
CA LEU A 72 15.23 -18.75 18.15
C LEU A 72 14.66 -20.14 17.83
N PHE A 73 15.52 -21.07 17.46
CA PHE A 73 15.13 -22.43 17.08
C PHE A 73 14.92 -23.37 18.30
N GLU A 74 15.28 -22.92 19.49
CA GLU A 74 15.10 -23.63 20.74
C GLU A 74 13.87 -23.18 21.51
N ALA A 75 13.21 -22.12 21.05
CA ALA A 75 12.09 -21.49 21.75
C ALA A 75 10.75 -22.24 21.63
N GLY A 76 10.67 -23.24 20.76
CA GLY A 76 9.42 -24.00 20.54
C GLY A 76 8.40 -23.30 19.62
N VAL A 77 8.73 -22.14 19.09
CA VAL A 77 7.90 -21.42 18.12
C VAL A 77 8.12 -22.01 16.73
N PRO A 78 7.07 -22.30 15.95
CA PRO A 78 7.24 -22.75 14.57
C PRO A 78 8.01 -21.73 13.74
N VAL A 79 8.99 -22.19 12.95
CA VAL A 79 9.82 -21.32 12.11
C VAL A 79 9.88 -21.86 10.69
N LEU A 80 9.69 -20.96 9.71
CA LEU A 80 9.91 -21.23 8.30
C LEU A 80 11.03 -20.32 7.80
N GLY A 81 12.13 -20.89 7.31
CA GLY A 81 13.20 -20.12 6.63
C GLY A 81 13.01 -20.14 5.13
N ILE A 82 13.15 -18.98 4.49
CA ILE A 82 13.01 -18.81 3.06
C ILE A 82 14.32 -18.26 2.48
N CYS A 83 14.89 -18.97 1.49
CA CYS A 83 16.12 -18.57 0.78
C CYS A 83 17.27 -18.27 1.74
N TYR A 84 17.66 -17.02 1.93
CA TYR A 84 18.67 -16.65 2.93
C TYR A 84 18.28 -17.11 4.34
N GLY A 85 17.01 -16.92 4.73
CA GLY A 85 16.52 -17.36 6.05
C GLY A 85 16.61 -18.87 6.26
N PHE A 86 16.42 -19.64 5.20
CA PHE A 86 16.64 -21.09 5.21
C PHE A 86 18.13 -21.42 5.43
N GLN A 87 19.02 -20.75 4.71
CA GLN A 87 20.45 -20.93 4.86
C GLN A 87 20.94 -20.50 6.26
N ALA A 88 20.39 -19.40 6.79
CA ALA A 88 20.72 -18.90 8.12
C ALA A 88 20.30 -19.92 9.21
N MET A 89 19.14 -20.54 9.06
CA MET A 89 18.69 -21.60 9.95
C MET A 89 19.66 -22.80 9.88
N ALA A 90 19.95 -23.28 8.69
CA ALA A 90 20.84 -24.41 8.47
C ALA A 90 22.24 -24.14 9.07
N TYR A 91 22.77 -22.97 8.81
CA TYR A 91 24.08 -22.54 9.32
C TYR A 91 24.10 -22.49 10.85
N ALA A 92 23.09 -21.88 11.47
CA ALA A 92 22.99 -21.76 12.93
C ALA A 92 22.88 -23.14 13.59
N LEU A 93 22.30 -24.12 12.93
CA LEU A 93 22.13 -25.49 13.41
C LEU A 93 23.28 -26.42 13.02
N GLY A 94 24.38 -25.87 12.50
CA GLY A 94 25.62 -26.61 12.24
C GLY A 94 25.69 -27.34 10.91
N ALA A 95 24.80 -27.08 9.98
CA ALA A 95 24.84 -27.69 8.65
C ALA A 95 25.93 -27.11 7.77
N ASN A 96 26.35 -27.87 6.76
CA ASN A 96 27.29 -27.41 5.75
C ASN A 96 26.58 -26.50 4.74
N VAL A 97 26.85 -25.20 4.78
CA VAL A 97 26.35 -24.18 3.86
C VAL A 97 27.52 -23.56 3.14
N ASP A 98 27.59 -23.67 1.83
CA ASP A 98 28.72 -23.20 1.03
C ASP A 98 28.24 -22.82 -0.37
N LYS A 99 29.16 -22.34 -1.21
CA LYS A 99 28.88 -21.99 -2.60
C LYS A 99 28.23 -23.17 -3.33
N ALA A 100 27.17 -22.89 -4.07
CA ALA A 100 26.52 -23.88 -4.90
C ALA A 100 27.42 -24.27 -6.08
N ALA A 101 27.42 -25.57 -6.45
CA ALA A 101 28.10 -26.01 -7.66
C ALA A 101 27.52 -25.36 -8.92
N LEU A 102 26.19 -25.09 -8.87
CA LEU A 102 25.45 -24.39 -9.90
C LEU A 102 24.51 -23.40 -9.23
N GLY A 103 24.70 -22.10 -9.46
CA GLY A 103 23.76 -21.07 -9.01
C GLY A 103 22.46 -21.17 -9.79
N GLU A 104 21.35 -20.88 -9.14
CA GLU A 104 20.02 -20.95 -9.74
C GLU A 104 19.31 -19.61 -9.61
N TYR A 105 18.88 -19.08 -10.75
CA TYR A 105 18.22 -17.76 -10.82
C TYR A 105 17.01 -17.85 -11.74
N GLY A 106 15.84 -17.55 -11.19
CA GLY A 106 14.60 -17.61 -11.93
C GLY A 106 13.87 -18.95 -11.79
N LYS A 107 13.09 -19.28 -12.80
CA LYS A 107 12.28 -20.49 -12.83
C LYS A 107 13.17 -21.74 -12.83
N THR A 108 12.99 -22.58 -11.83
CA THR A 108 13.84 -23.76 -11.61
C THR A 108 12.96 -24.99 -11.40
N GLU A 109 13.27 -26.07 -12.14
CA GLU A 109 12.61 -27.35 -11.93
C GLU A 109 13.01 -27.94 -10.58
N THR A 110 12.04 -28.28 -9.75
CA THR A 110 12.22 -28.69 -8.37
C THR A 110 11.57 -30.04 -8.15
N PHE A 111 12.35 -31.01 -7.62
CA PHE A 111 11.93 -32.38 -7.40
C PHE A 111 11.54 -32.56 -5.94
N ILE A 112 10.28 -32.95 -5.69
CA ILE A 112 9.75 -33.18 -4.38
C ILE A 112 9.99 -34.66 -4.02
N ASP A 113 10.89 -34.91 -3.07
CA ASP A 113 11.25 -36.25 -2.64
C ASP A 113 10.24 -36.82 -1.65
N LYS A 114 9.64 -35.97 -0.82
CA LYS A 114 8.61 -36.35 0.16
C LYS A 114 7.51 -35.30 0.21
N SER A 115 6.31 -35.66 -0.21
CA SER A 115 5.11 -34.80 -0.14
C SER A 115 4.44 -34.93 1.23
N GLU A 116 5.16 -34.57 2.28
CA GLU A 116 4.73 -34.67 3.67
C GLU A 116 4.98 -33.37 4.43
N GLY A 117 4.28 -33.15 5.53
CA GLY A 117 4.50 -31.96 6.38
C GLY A 117 4.35 -30.67 5.62
N LEU A 118 5.45 -29.92 5.52
CA LEU A 118 5.46 -28.63 4.79
C LEU A 118 5.05 -28.76 3.32
N LEU A 119 5.41 -29.87 2.66
CA LEU A 119 5.12 -30.11 1.25
C LEU A 119 3.94 -31.06 1.04
N ASP A 120 3.09 -31.23 2.04
CA ASP A 120 1.88 -32.04 1.91
C ASP A 120 1.01 -31.55 0.77
N GLY A 121 0.59 -32.47 -0.10
CA GLY A 121 -0.20 -32.15 -1.29
C GLY A 121 0.58 -31.56 -2.46
N SER A 122 1.90 -31.44 -2.36
CA SER A 122 2.72 -30.93 -3.46
C SER A 122 2.92 -31.98 -4.56
N PRO A 123 2.86 -31.59 -5.85
CA PRO A 123 3.18 -32.50 -6.95
C PRO A 123 4.67 -32.88 -6.93
N ALA A 124 5.00 -34.06 -7.47
CA ALA A 124 6.36 -34.59 -7.48
C ALA A 124 7.36 -33.68 -8.23
N ASP A 125 6.89 -33.04 -9.26
CA ASP A 125 7.65 -32.08 -10.06
C ASP A 125 6.92 -30.75 -10.02
N GLN A 126 7.66 -29.66 -9.77
CA GLN A 126 7.08 -28.32 -9.83
C GLN A 126 8.15 -27.29 -10.17
N ASN A 127 7.71 -26.14 -10.67
CA ASN A 127 8.58 -25.02 -10.90
C ASN A 127 8.54 -24.09 -9.69
N THR A 128 9.72 -23.67 -9.23
CA THR A 128 9.87 -22.71 -8.14
C THR A 128 10.77 -21.56 -8.59
N TRP A 129 10.64 -20.42 -7.94
CA TRP A 129 11.49 -19.28 -8.23
C TRP A 129 12.71 -19.27 -7.30
N MET A 130 13.88 -19.40 -7.89
CA MET A 130 15.15 -19.42 -7.19
C MET A 130 15.94 -18.13 -7.40
N SER A 131 16.76 -17.79 -6.43
CA SER A 131 17.75 -16.72 -6.53
C SER A 131 18.85 -17.00 -5.49
N HIS A 132 19.77 -17.93 -5.81
CA HIS A 132 20.83 -18.29 -4.88
C HIS A 132 22.12 -18.71 -5.58
N GLY A 133 23.25 -18.31 -5.02
CA GLY A 133 24.58 -18.79 -5.37
C GLY A 133 25.22 -19.62 -4.25
N VAL A 134 24.52 -19.77 -3.13
CA VAL A 134 24.91 -20.53 -1.94
C VAL A 134 23.87 -21.62 -1.71
N ALA A 135 24.29 -22.79 -1.31
CA ALA A 135 23.39 -23.92 -1.07
C ALA A 135 23.68 -24.61 0.27
N VAL A 136 22.64 -25.19 0.84
CA VAL A 136 22.75 -26.12 1.96
C VAL A 136 23.16 -27.48 1.38
N LYS A 137 24.37 -27.95 1.71
CA LYS A 137 24.94 -29.19 1.16
C LYS A 137 24.38 -30.43 1.86
N THR A 138 24.19 -30.34 3.15
CA THR A 138 23.58 -31.39 3.98
C THR A 138 22.64 -30.75 4.97
N ALA A 139 21.53 -31.41 5.29
CA ALA A 139 20.59 -30.92 6.29
C ALA A 139 21.19 -31.01 7.70
N PRO A 140 20.78 -30.14 8.63
CA PRO A 140 21.18 -30.27 10.04
C PRO A 140 20.66 -31.58 10.66
N GLU A 141 21.29 -32.00 11.76
CA GLU A 141 20.86 -33.20 12.49
C GLU A 141 19.38 -33.08 12.92
N GLY A 142 18.63 -34.16 12.72
CA GLY A 142 17.21 -34.21 13.04
C GLY A 142 16.27 -33.76 11.91
N PHE A 143 16.83 -33.20 10.83
CA PHE A 143 16.02 -32.79 9.69
C PHE A 143 15.93 -33.88 8.63
N GLU A 144 14.78 -33.96 7.99
CA GLU A 144 14.61 -34.71 6.75
C GLU A 144 14.60 -33.78 5.54
N VAL A 145 15.20 -34.25 4.43
CA VAL A 145 15.20 -33.52 3.18
C VAL A 145 13.91 -33.82 2.43
N LEU A 146 13.17 -32.79 2.04
CA LEU A 146 11.89 -32.92 1.35
C LEU A 146 11.97 -32.72 -0.15
N ALA A 147 12.96 -31.96 -0.62
CA ALA A 147 13.09 -31.62 -2.02
C ALA A 147 14.54 -31.29 -2.38
N HIS A 148 14.85 -31.43 -3.67
CA HIS A 148 16.16 -31.06 -4.22
C HIS A 148 16.01 -30.44 -5.63
N THR A 149 17.05 -29.73 -6.04
CA THR A 149 17.23 -29.27 -7.41
C THR A 149 18.65 -29.61 -7.86
N GLU A 150 18.96 -29.35 -9.13
CA GLU A 150 20.30 -29.56 -9.64
C GLU A 150 21.37 -28.76 -8.87
N GLY A 151 21.05 -27.50 -8.49
CA GLY A 151 21.98 -26.61 -7.76
C GLY A 151 21.79 -26.61 -6.25
N ALA A 152 20.80 -27.29 -5.72
CA ALA A 152 20.50 -27.34 -4.28
C ALA A 152 20.19 -28.78 -3.84
N PRO A 153 21.18 -29.51 -3.27
CA PRO A 153 20.96 -30.85 -2.76
C PRO A 153 19.88 -30.91 -1.66
N VAL A 154 19.78 -29.84 -0.87
CA VAL A 154 18.70 -29.63 0.09
C VAL A 154 17.96 -28.37 -0.37
N ALA A 155 16.87 -28.54 -1.06
CA ALA A 155 16.01 -27.43 -1.49
C ALA A 155 14.83 -27.20 -0.53
N ALA A 156 14.43 -28.20 0.23
CA ALA A 156 13.47 -28.09 1.32
C ALA A 156 13.81 -29.11 2.41
N MET A 157 13.58 -28.72 3.65
CA MET A 157 13.86 -29.58 4.81
C MET A 157 12.88 -29.29 5.93
N GLN A 158 12.69 -30.27 6.82
CA GLN A 158 11.88 -30.08 8.02
C GLN A 158 12.36 -30.92 9.19
N ASP A 159 12.12 -30.40 10.40
CA ASP A 159 12.11 -31.16 11.65
C ASP A 159 10.77 -30.91 12.33
N GLU A 160 9.82 -31.80 12.10
CA GLU A 160 8.46 -31.64 12.62
C GLU A 160 8.40 -31.67 14.15
N SER A 161 9.32 -32.38 14.80
CA SER A 161 9.35 -32.42 16.27
C SER A 161 9.68 -31.07 16.89
N ARG A 162 10.53 -30.28 16.26
CA ARG A 162 10.88 -28.93 16.69
C ARG A 162 10.09 -27.85 15.95
N LYS A 163 9.24 -28.22 15.00
CA LYS A 163 8.47 -27.32 14.15
C LYS A 163 9.36 -26.32 13.37
N LEU A 164 10.46 -26.83 12.82
CA LEU A 164 11.41 -26.07 12.01
C LEU A 164 11.34 -26.52 10.55
N TYR A 165 11.21 -25.55 9.65
CA TYR A 165 10.98 -25.79 8.22
C TYR A 165 11.80 -24.82 7.40
N GLY A 166 12.22 -25.23 6.21
CA GLY A 166 12.96 -24.35 5.33
C GLY A 166 12.84 -24.72 3.87
N VAL A 167 12.85 -23.72 3.01
CA VAL A 167 12.87 -23.85 1.56
C VAL A 167 13.90 -22.90 0.95
N GLN A 168 14.61 -23.36 -0.09
CA GLN A 168 15.56 -22.53 -0.80
C GLN A 168 14.88 -21.54 -1.74
N TRP A 169 13.70 -21.87 -2.23
CA TRP A 169 12.97 -21.03 -3.20
C TRP A 169 12.13 -19.97 -2.52
N HIS A 170 11.56 -19.10 -3.33
CA HIS A 170 10.69 -18.02 -2.89
C HIS A 170 9.21 -18.40 -3.10
N PRO A 171 8.51 -18.89 -2.07
CA PRO A 171 7.08 -19.24 -2.20
C PRO A 171 6.16 -18.03 -2.30
N GLU A 172 6.63 -16.86 -1.86
CA GLU A 172 5.84 -15.63 -1.82
C GLU A 172 5.62 -15.01 -3.20
N VAL A 173 6.47 -15.31 -4.18
CA VAL A 173 6.37 -14.69 -5.51
C VAL A 173 5.41 -15.45 -6.42
N LYS A 174 4.76 -14.71 -7.33
CA LYS A 174 3.83 -15.27 -8.31
C LYS A 174 4.39 -16.40 -9.17
N HIS A 175 5.70 -16.36 -9.42
CA HIS A 175 6.41 -17.30 -10.28
C HIS A 175 6.60 -18.68 -9.64
N THR A 176 6.22 -18.84 -8.39
CA THR A 176 6.14 -20.15 -7.71
C THR A 176 4.65 -20.53 -7.60
N PRO A 177 4.11 -21.35 -8.51
CA PRO A 177 2.66 -21.61 -8.57
C PRO A 177 2.07 -22.22 -7.30
N MET A 178 2.84 -23.05 -6.59
CA MET A 178 2.40 -23.71 -5.34
C MET A 178 2.82 -22.93 -4.09
N GLY A 179 3.30 -21.70 -4.24
CA GLY A 179 3.87 -20.93 -3.13
C GLY A 179 2.88 -20.57 -2.05
N GLN A 180 1.70 -20.11 -2.40
CA GLN A 180 0.67 -19.74 -1.42
C GLN A 180 0.18 -20.96 -0.64
N GLN A 181 0.02 -22.10 -1.32
CA GLN A 181 -0.34 -23.37 -0.68
C GLN A 181 0.71 -23.78 0.37
N LEU A 182 1.99 -23.60 0.06
CA LEU A 182 3.08 -23.90 0.99
C LEU A 182 2.98 -23.03 2.25
N ILE A 183 2.78 -21.73 2.06
CA ILE A 183 2.65 -20.79 3.19
C ILE A 183 1.44 -21.14 4.04
N GLU A 184 0.30 -21.45 3.43
CA GLU A 184 -0.90 -21.87 4.14
C GLU A 184 -0.69 -23.18 4.88
N THR A 185 0.00 -24.14 4.28
CA THR A 185 0.35 -25.42 4.93
C THR A 185 1.23 -25.17 6.16
N PHE A 186 2.24 -24.31 6.03
CA PHE A 186 3.07 -23.96 7.18
C PHE A 186 2.23 -23.36 8.30
N LEU A 187 1.40 -22.37 7.99
CA LEU A 187 0.62 -21.66 9.01
C LEU A 187 -0.45 -22.52 9.66
N HIS A 188 -1.24 -23.23 8.87
CA HIS A 188 -2.42 -23.93 9.38
C HIS A 188 -2.14 -25.37 9.82
N LYS A 189 -1.36 -26.11 9.05
CA LYS A 189 -1.05 -27.51 9.38
C LYS A 189 0.18 -27.66 10.26
N CYS A 190 1.29 -27.04 9.89
CA CYS A 190 2.55 -27.19 10.63
C CYS A 190 2.53 -26.41 11.94
N ALA A 191 2.10 -25.15 11.90
CA ALA A 191 2.03 -24.30 13.09
C ALA A 191 0.70 -24.37 13.83
N GLY A 192 -0.34 -24.93 13.20
CA GLY A 192 -1.64 -25.12 13.84
C GLY A 192 -2.46 -23.85 14.05
N LEU A 193 -2.24 -22.81 13.22
CA LEU A 193 -2.90 -21.53 13.36
C LEU A 193 -4.30 -21.52 12.72
N GLY A 194 -5.21 -20.73 13.28
CA GLY A 194 -6.55 -20.55 12.76
C GLY A 194 -6.65 -19.48 11.68
N ASN A 195 -7.88 -19.13 11.27
CA ASN A 195 -8.20 -18.15 10.22
C ASN A 195 -8.87 -16.92 10.83
N ASN A 196 -8.23 -16.26 11.79
CA ASN A 196 -8.86 -15.20 12.59
C ASN A 196 -8.68 -13.79 12.03
N TRP A 197 -7.89 -13.62 10.98
CA TRP A 197 -7.61 -12.32 10.38
C TRP A 197 -8.43 -12.15 9.09
N ASN A 198 -9.54 -11.42 9.19
CA ASN A 198 -10.43 -11.10 8.06
C ASN A 198 -11.06 -9.73 8.28
N ALA A 199 -11.74 -9.19 7.28
CA ALA A 199 -12.33 -7.85 7.35
C ALA A 199 -13.26 -7.68 8.56
N SER A 200 -14.13 -8.64 8.81
CA SER A 200 -15.08 -8.58 9.92
C SER A 200 -14.38 -8.54 11.29
N SER A 201 -13.41 -9.41 11.52
CA SER A 201 -12.67 -9.45 12.79
C SER A 201 -11.81 -8.19 12.99
N ILE A 202 -11.22 -7.66 11.93
CA ILE A 202 -10.46 -6.42 11.97
C ILE A 202 -11.36 -5.26 12.38
N ILE A 203 -12.54 -5.16 11.78
CA ILE A 203 -13.51 -4.11 12.12
C ILE A 203 -13.90 -4.18 13.59
N GLU A 204 -14.26 -5.34 14.09
CA GLU A 204 -14.64 -5.54 15.50
C GLU A 204 -13.52 -5.13 16.44
N ASP A 205 -12.28 -5.56 16.16
CA ASP A 205 -11.12 -5.23 16.97
C ASP A 205 -10.84 -3.73 16.97
N GLN A 206 -10.85 -3.08 15.80
CA GLN A 206 -10.59 -1.65 15.70
C GLN A 206 -11.70 -0.81 16.36
N VAL A 207 -12.95 -1.18 16.19
CA VAL A 207 -14.07 -0.49 16.82
C VAL A 207 -13.92 -0.53 18.35
N ALA A 208 -13.57 -1.68 18.92
CA ALA A 208 -13.36 -1.83 20.37
C ALA A 208 -12.19 -0.95 20.85
N LYS A 209 -11.07 -0.95 20.14
CA LYS A 209 -9.88 -0.15 20.47
C LYS A 209 -10.16 1.36 20.39
N ILE A 210 -10.88 1.79 19.37
CA ILE A 210 -11.25 3.21 19.20
C ILE A 210 -12.16 3.66 20.34
N ARG A 211 -13.18 2.90 20.69
CA ARG A 211 -14.09 3.21 21.80
C ARG A 211 -13.35 3.35 23.12
N GLU A 212 -12.43 2.43 23.39
CA GLU A 212 -11.63 2.46 24.62
C GLU A 212 -10.73 3.70 24.66
N LYS A 213 -10.04 3.99 23.56
CA LYS A 213 -9.11 5.12 23.48
C LYS A 213 -9.81 6.48 23.56
N VAL A 214 -10.91 6.62 22.84
CA VAL A 214 -11.61 7.91 22.69
C VAL A 214 -12.50 8.24 23.88
N GLY A 215 -13.19 7.24 24.43
CA GLY A 215 -14.17 7.47 25.47
C GLY A 215 -15.28 8.41 24.98
N ASP A 216 -15.53 9.49 25.71
CA ASP A 216 -16.55 10.48 25.40
C ASP A 216 -16.01 11.74 24.69
N ALA A 217 -14.73 11.75 24.33
CA ALA A 217 -14.11 12.89 23.66
C ALA A 217 -14.61 13.09 22.23
N GLN A 218 -14.44 14.30 21.73
CA GLN A 218 -14.72 14.63 20.33
C GLN A 218 -13.49 14.36 19.47
N VAL A 219 -13.72 13.99 18.22
CA VAL A 219 -12.68 13.59 17.27
C VAL A 219 -12.87 14.31 15.94
N ILE A 220 -11.76 14.74 15.32
CA ILE A 220 -11.75 15.36 13.99
C ILE A 220 -11.06 14.41 13.01
N CYS A 221 -11.60 14.34 11.80
CA CYS A 221 -10.99 13.62 10.68
C CYS A 221 -10.98 14.50 9.43
N GLY A 222 -9.81 14.69 8.83
CA GLY A 222 -9.72 15.29 7.51
C GLY A 222 -9.99 14.26 6.43
N LEU A 223 -10.93 14.55 5.53
CA LEU A 223 -11.19 13.73 4.36
C LEU A 223 -10.45 14.29 3.15
N SER A 224 -9.60 13.49 2.56
CA SER A 224 -8.87 13.86 1.33
C SER A 224 -9.63 13.47 0.05
N GLY A 225 -10.70 12.70 0.20
CA GLY A 225 -11.38 12.03 -0.92
C GLY A 225 -10.78 10.68 -1.28
N GLY A 226 -9.62 10.33 -0.74
CA GLY A 226 -8.99 9.02 -0.96
C GLY A 226 -9.61 7.90 -0.12
N VAL A 227 -9.31 6.66 -0.48
CA VAL A 227 -9.87 5.49 0.19
C VAL A 227 -9.42 5.39 1.65
N ASP A 228 -8.17 5.72 1.95
CA ASP A 228 -7.63 5.57 3.31
C ASP A 228 -8.36 6.47 4.31
N SER A 229 -8.49 7.76 4.00
CA SER A 229 -9.22 8.67 4.88
C SER A 229 -10.70 8.31 4.99
N ALA A 230 -11.31 7.84 3.91
CA ALA A 230 -12.71 7.42 3.90
C ALA A 230 -12.94 6.20 4.80
N VAL A 231 -12.10 5.18 4.69
CA VAL A 231 -12.19 3.96 5.51
C VAL A 231 -11.87 4.26 6.97
N ALA A 232 -10.84 5.06 7.23
CA ALA A 232 -10.50 5.48 8.60
C ALA A 232 -11.69 6.21 9.25
N ALA A 233 -12.29 7.17 8.54
CA ALA A 233 -13.46 7.89 9.03
C ALA A 233 -14.66 6.97 9.27
N ALA A 234 -14.92 6.04 8.37
CA ALA A 234 -16.03 5.09 8.51
C ALA A 234 -15.86 4.16 9.71
N LEU A 235 -14.63 3.68 9.97
CA LEU A 235 -14.32 2.87 11.16
C LEU A 235 -14.56 3.66 12.45
N VAL A 236 -14.04 4.88 12.51
CA VAL A 236 -14.19 5.74 13.69
C VAL A 236 -15.66 6.08 13.90
N HIS A 237 -16.39 6.40 12.84
CA HIS A 237 -17.83 6.67 12.92
C HIS A 237 -18.61 5.45 13.44
N LYS A 238 -18.27 4.27 12.97
CA LYS A 238 -18.89 3.04 13.49
C LYS A 238 -18.65 2.85 14.99
N ALA A 239 -17.48 3.25 15.46
CA ALA A 239 -17.12 3.14 16.88
C ALA A 239 -17.81 4.18 17.77
N ILE A 240 -17.83 5.44 17.35
CA ILE A 240 -18.21 6.57 18.23
C ILE A 240 -19.33 7.47 17.69
N GLY A 241 -19.81 7.23 16.48
CA GLY A 241 -20.92 7.99 15.90
C GLY A 241 -20.65 9.49 15.80
N ASP A 242 -21.55 10.30 16.33
CA ASP A 242 -21.51 11.77 16.20
C ASP A 242 -20.42 12.46 17.01
N GLN A 243 -19.62 11.72 17.78
CA GLN A 243 -18.41 12.27 18.42
C GLN A 243 -17.36 12.61 17.35
N LEU A 244 -17.49 12.04 16.14
CA LEU A 244 -16.64 12.32 15.00
C LEU A 244 -17.22 13.44 14.14
N THR A 245 -16.40 14.45 13.85
CA THR A 245 -16.67 15.45 12.81
C THR A 245 -15.62 15.35 11.74
N CYS A 246 -16.04 15.16 10.49
CA CYS A 246 -15.14 15.15 9.35
C CYS A 246 -15.09 16.52 8.68
N VAL A 247 -13.93 16.89 8.18
CA VAL A 247 -13.69 18.12 7.44
C VAL A 247 -13.17 17.77 6.05
N PHE A 248 -13.84 18.27 5.04
CA PHE A 248 -13.43 18.14 3.65
C PHE A 248 -13.15 19.52 3.06
N VAL A 249 -11.97 19.73 2.52
CA VAL A 249 -11.59 20.97 1.84
C VAL A 249 -11.59 20.72 0.34
N ASP A 250 -12.50 21.39 -0.37
CA ASP A 250 -12.50 21.42 -1.83
C ASP A 250 -11.60 22.57 -2.29
N HIS A 251 -10.39 22.23 -2.73
CA HIS A 251 -9.42 23.21 -3.21
C HIS A 251 -9.60 23.56 -4.70
N GLY A 252 -10.64 23.04 -5.35
CA GLY A 252 -10.91 23.32 -6.76
C GLY A 252 -10.02 22.56 -7.76
N LEU A 253 -9.15 21.67 -7.28
CA LEU A 253 -8.18 20.94 -8.12
C LEU A 253 -8.49 19.44 -8.22
N LEU A 254 -9.67 19.04 -7.79
CA LEU A 254 -10.12 17.66 -7.84
C LEU A 254 -10.60 17.27 -9.25
N ARG A 255 -10.63 15.97 -9.51
CA ARG A 255 -11.20 15.42 -10.75
C ARG A 255 -12.71 15.64 -10.80
N LYS A 256 -13.27 15.50 -12.01
CA LYS A 256 -14.72 15.65 -12.22
C LYS A 256 -15.53 14.75 -11.29
N GLY A 257 -16.47 15.35 -10.57
CA GLY A 257 -17.40 14.63 -9.72
C GLY A 257 -16.88 14.18 -8.37
N GLU A 258 -15.60 14.36 -8.05
CA GLU A 258 -15.02 13.86 -6.80
C GLU A 258 -15.48 14.61 -5.57
N ALA A 259 -15.61 15.93 -5.66
CA ALA A 259 -16.13 16.72 -4.54
C ALA A 259 -17.55 16.28 -4.18
N GLU A 260 -18.39 16.10 -5.18
CA GLU A 260 -19.76 15.64 -4.97
C GLU A 260 -19.82 14.21 -4.40
N GLN A 261 -18.91 13.35 -4.82
CA GLN A 261 -18.80 11.99 -4.32
C GLN A 261 -18.51 11.98 -2.80
N VAL A 262 -17.63 12.86 -2.33
CA VAL A 262 -17.36 12.99 -0.89
C VAL A 262 -18.57 13.60 -0.16
N LYS A 263 -19.11 14.70 -0.66
CA LYS A 263 -20.18 15.45 0.01
C LYS A 263 -21.51 14.68 0.08
N HIS A 264 -21.84 13.90 -0.95
CA HIS A 264 -23.11 13.21 -1.06
C HIS A 264 -22.99 11.70 -0.89
N ASP A 265 -22.24 11.01 -1.75
CA ASP A 265 -22.23 9.55 -1.77
C ASP A 265 -21.63 8.96 -0.49
N PHE A 266 -20.53 9.53 -0.02
CA PHE A 266 -19.88 9.07 1.20
C PHE A 266 -20.73 9.38 2.45
N VAL A 267 -21.28 10.57 2.54
CA VAL A 267 -22.14 10.98 3.66
C VAL A 267 -23.42 10.17 3.70
N GLU A 268 -24.04 9.94 2.54
CA GLU A 268 -25.24 9.11 2.43
C GLU A 268 -24.98 7.67 2.87
N ALA A 269 -23.85 7.10 2.47
CA ALA A 269 -23.49 5.72 2.81
C ALA A 269 -23.15 5.53 4.29
N THR A 270 -22.62 6.55 4.97
CA THR A 270 -22.09 6.44 6.32
C THR A 270 -22.89 7.16 7.39
N GLY A 271 -23.61 8.23 7.03
CA GLY A 271 -24.25 9.13 8.00
C GLY A 271 -23.28 10.03 8.76
N ILE A 272 -22.05 10.15 8.30
CA ILE A 272 -21.00 10.94 8.95
C ILE A 272 -21.35 12.44 8.93
N LYS A 273 -21.06 13.11 10.04
CA LYS A 273 -21.15 14.56 10.15
C LYS A 273 -19.98 15.20 9.42
N LEU A 274 -20.28 15.94 8.34
CA LEU A 274 -19.28 16.53 7.46
C LEU A 274 -19.37 18.04 7.40
N ILE A 275 -18.25 18.72 7.59
CA ILE A 275 -18.08 20.13 7.27
C ILE A 275 -17.32 20.19 5.94
N ALA A 276 -17.97 20.66 4.89
CA ALA A 276 -17.37 20.85 3.58
C ALA A 276 -17.01 22.31 3.39
N VAL A 277 -15.73 22.58 3.13
CA VAL A 277 -15.22 23.94 2.89
C VAL A 277 -14.94 24.09 1.40
N ASP A 278 -15.66 24.99 0.73
CA ASP A 278 -15.38 25.37 -0.65
C ASP A 278 -14.32 26.48 -0.67
N ALA A 279 -13.09 26.12 -0.99
CA ALA A 279 -11.97 27.03 -1.09
C ALA A 279 -11.47 27.19 -2.53
N SER A 280 -12.24 26.74 -3.52
CA SER A 280 -11.83 26.68 -4.92
C SER A 280 -11.38 28.04 -5.49
N GLU A 281 -12.16 29.10 -5.27
CA GLU A 281 -11.79 30.44 -5.75
C GLU A 281 -10.53 30.97 -5.07
N ASP A 282 -10.38 30.70 -3.80
CA ASP A 282 -9.25 31.12 -2.99
C ASP A 282 -7.94 30.50 -3.48
N PHE A 283 -7.96 29.20 -3.80
CA PHE A 283 -6.81 28.51 -4.35
C PHE A 283 -6.51 28.99 -5.77
N LEU A 284 -7.51 29.18 -6.61
CA LEU A 284 -7.31 29.69 -7.98
C LEU A 284 -6.71 31.10 -7.98
N THR A 285 -7.16 31.96 -7.09
CA THR A 285 -6.61 33.31 -6.94
C THR A 285 -5.14 33.25 -6.53
N ALA A 286 -4.79 32.39 -5.58
CA ALA A 286 -3.40 32.23 -5.12
C ALA A 286 -2.47 31.67 -6.21
N LEU A 287 -3.02 30.88 -7.14
CA LEU A 287 -2.26 30.24 -8.21
C LEU A 287 -2.18 31.06 -9.50
N LYS A 288 -2.82 32.22 -9.52
CA LYS A 288 -2.82 33.10 -10.70
C LYS A 288 -1.39 33.50 -11.06
N GLY A 289 -1.02 33.29 -12.33
CA GLY A 289 0.32 33.61 -12.84
C GLY A 289 1.41 32.63 -12.43
N VAL A 290 1.08 31.52 -11.78
CA VAL A 290 2.04 30.53 -11.30
C VAL A 290 2.05 29.32 -12.25
N SER A 291 3.20 29.04 -12.86
CA SER A 291 3.37 27.90 -13.77
C SER A 291 4.48 26.93 -13.33
N GLU A 292 5.38 27.35 -12.45
CA GLU A 292 6.46 26.51 -11.97
C GLU A 292 5.93 25.42 -11.01
N PRO A 293 6.28 24.13 -11.23
CA PRO A 293 5.78 23.02 -10.43
C PRO A 293 6.01 23.14 -8.93
N GLU A 294 7.22 23.44 -8.50
CA GLU A 294 7.57 23.56 -7.07
C GLU A 294 6.78 24.70 -6.40
N LYS A 295 6.62 25.81 -7.10
CA LYS A 295 5.86 26.95 -6.59
C LYS A 295 4.38 26.61 -6.47
N LYS A 296 3.82 25.89 -7.44
CA LYS A 296 2.45 25.37 -7.36
C LYS A 296 2.27 24.48 -6.12
N ARG A 297 3.15 23.51 -5.94
CA ARG A 297 3.10 22.57 -4.80
C ARG A 297 3.16 23.30 -3.47
N LYS A 298 4.05 24.27 -3.35
CA LYS A 298 4.23 25.05 -2.12
C LYS A 298 2.99 25.87 -1.80
N ILE A 299 2.44 26.58 -2.76
CA ILE A 299 1.23 27.40 -2.57
C ILE A 299 0.04 26.54 -2.17
N ILE A 300 -0.18 25.43 -2.89
CA ILE A 300 -1.29 24.52 -2.63
C ILE A 300 -1.16 23.90 -1.25
N GLY A 301 0.03 23.42 -0.90
CA GLY A 301 0.29 22.80 0.40
C GLY A 301 0.08 23.73 1.57
N GLU A 302 0.66 24.94 1.51
CA GLU A 302 0.54 25.94 2.57
C GLU A 302 -0.91 26.40 2.74
N LYS A 303 -1.58 26.64 1.63
CA LYS A 303 -2.98 27.11 1.67
C LYS A 303 -3.92 26.03 2.17
N PHE A 304 -3.68 24.77 1.82
CA PHE A 304 -4.46 23.65 2.33
C PHE A 304 -4.35 23.57 3.86
N ILE A 305 -3.13 23.65 4.38
CA ILE A 305 -2.88 23.61 5.83
C ILE A 305 -3.64 24.73 6.54
N ARG A 306 -3.56 25.97 6.03
CA ARG A 306 -4.26 27.13 6.63
C ARG A 306 -5.78 26.98 6.61
N THR A 307 -6.31 26.49 5.48
CA THR A 307 -7.75 26.26 5.34
C THR A 307 -8.25 25.19 6.29
N PHE A 308 -7.49 24.09 6.41
CA PHE A 308 -7.83 22.99 7.29
C PHE A 308 -7.76 23.41 8.77
N GLU A 309 -6.72 24.15 9.16
CA GLU A 309 -6.60 24.70 10.52
C GLU A 309 -7.78 25.58 10.91
N LYS A 310 -8.21 26.43 10.00
CA LYS A 310 -9.37 27.31 10.23
C LYS A 310 -10.64 26.49 10.49
N ALA A 311 -10.84 25.43 9.72
CA ALA A 311 -11.97 24.52 9.91
C ALA A 311 -11.86 23.75 11.24
N GLN A 312 -10.66 23.30 11.62
CA GLN A 312 -10.42 22.64 12.91
C GLN A 312 -10.77 23.56 14.08
N ARG A 313 -10.36 24.83 14.02
CA ARG A 313 -10.68 25.81 15.07
C ARG A 313 -12.18 25.99 15.23
N GLN A 314 -12.90 26.05 14.14
CA GLN A 314 -14.36 26.16 14.17
C GLN A 314 -14.99 24.96 14.87
N VAL A 315 -14.51 23.75 14.59
CA VAL A 315 -15.00 22.52 15.24
C VAL A 315 -14.70 22.56 16.75
N ILE A 316 -13.49 22.98 17.12
CA ILE A 316 -13.07 23.08 18.53
C ILE A 316 -13.94 24.09 19.28
N GLU A 317 -14.19 25.26 18.71
CA GLU A 317 -15.01 26.31 19.31
C GLU A 317 -16.45 25.86 19.48
N GLU A 318 -17.06 25.25 18.49
CA GLU A 318 -18.42 24.73 18.55
C GLU A 318 -18.57 23.63 19.60
N ALA A 319 -17.60 22.73 19.70
CA ALA A 319 -17.58 21.68 20.73
C ALA A 319 -17.45 22.29 22.12
N GLY A 320 -16.56 23.28 22.30
CA GLY A 320 -16.36 24.00 23.55
C GLY A 320 -17.63 24.72 24.04
N ALA A 321 -18.37 25.32 23.11
CA ALA A 321 -19.65 25.99 23.43
C ALA A 321 -20.70 25.01 23.98
N SER A 322 -20.60 23.73 23.63
CA SER A 322 -21.45 22.64 24.14
C SER A 322 -20.83 21.90 25.32
N GLY A 323 -19.74 22.40 25.89
CA GLY A 323 -19.04 21.78 27.02
C GLY A 323 -18.26 20.51 26.66
N LYS A 324 -17.94 20.32 25.38
CA LYS A 324 -17.22 19.16 24.87
C LYS A 324 -15.80 19.53 24.44
N GLU A 325 -14.88 18.58 24.53
CA GLU A 325 -13.49 18.81 24.20
C GLU A 325 -13.05 17.91 23.05
N VAL A 326 -12.42 18.50 22.03
CA VAL A 326 -11.81 17.76 20.91
C VAL A 326 -10.39 17.35 21.33
N LYS A 327 -10.14 16.05 21.44
CA LYS A 327 -8.85 15.50 21.91
C LYS A 327 -8.09 14.71 20.85
N PHE A 328 -8.76 14.26 19.81
CA PHE A 328 -8.18 13.31 18.85
C PHE A 328 -8.32 13.78 17.42
N LEU A 329 -7.28 13.43 16.63
CA LEU A 329 -7.25 13.59 15.19
C LEU A 329 -7.07 12.23 14.54
N VAL A 330 -7.92 11.90 13.59
CA VAL A 330 -7.80 10.65 12.82
C VAL A 330 -6.77 10.81 11.72
N GLN A 331 -5.89 9.82 11.58
CA GLN A 331 -4.96 9.73 10.46
C GLN A 331 -5.07 8.36 9.78
N GLY A 332 -4.97 8.36 8.45
CA GLY A 332 -5.03 7.17 7.62
C GLY A 332 -3.68 6.55 7.33
N THR A 333 -2.77 6.54 8.30
CA THR A 333 -1.45 5.91 8.17
C THR A 333 -1.60 4.41 7.98
N LEU A 334 -0.94 3.86 6.95
CA LEU A 334 -0.94 2.43 6.65
C LEU A 334 0.32 1.75 7.17
N TYR A 335 0.28 0.41 7.22
CA TYR A 335 1.40 -0.36 7.73
C TYR A 335 2.71 -0.18 6.93
N PRO A 336 2.71 -0.13 5.58
CA PRO A 336 3.94 0.18 4.84
C PRO A 336 4.59 1.50 5.23
N ASP A 337 3.80 2.54 5.51
CA ASP A 337 4.33 3.84 5.97
C ASP A 337 5.05 3.71 7.31
N VAL A 338 4.49 2.89 8.22
CA VAL A 338 5.10 2.62 9.53
C VAL A 338 6.42 1.90 9.38
N VAL A 339 6.49 0.90 8.51
CA VAL A 339 7.71 0.11 8.25
C VAL A 339 8.80 0.98 7.63
N GLU A 340 8.47 1.80 6.63
CA GLU A 340 9.43 2.69 5.94
C GLU A 340 10.04 3.74 6.87
N SER A 341 9.29 4.21 7.86
CA SER A 341 9.78 5.18 8.84
C SER A 341 10.53 4.54 10.00
N GLY A 342 10.82 3.22 9.96
CA GLY A 342 11.46 2.49 11.04
C GLY A 342 10.53 2.09 12.19
N GLY A 343 9.22 2.31 12.00
CA GLY A 343 8.20 1.98 13.01
C GLY A 343 8.11 3.00 14.15
N GLY A 344 7.20 2.75 15.09
CA GLY A 344 7.07 3.55 16.30
C GLY A 344 6.83 5.04 16.07
N ASP A 345 7.60 5.87 16.75
CA ASP A 345 7.44 7.32 16.74
C ASP A 345 7.79 8.00 15.41
N GLY A 346 8.59 7.34 14.58
CA GLY A 346 8.99 7.86 13.28
C GLY A 346 7.81 8.12 12.34
N ALA A 347 6.84 7.20 12.33
CA ALA A 347 5.63 7.35 11.51
C ALA A 347 4.75 8.51 11.98
N ALA A 348 4.66 8.70 13.29
CA ALA A 348 3.93 9.83 13.87
C ALA A 348 4.55 11.16 13.45
N ASN A 349 5.87 11.24 13.39
CA ASN A 349 6.58 12.45 12.97
C ASN A 349 6.33 12.81 11.52
N ILE A 350 6.23 11.83 10.62
CA ILE A 350 5.94 12.06 9.20
C ILE A 350 4.58 12.75 9.03
N LYS A 351 3.60 12.39 9.85
CA LYS A 351 2.24 12.93 9.78
C LYS A 351 2.00 14.09 10.75
N SER A 352 2.95 14.40 11.62
CA SER A 352 2.77 15.41 12.67
C SER A 352 2.52 16.83 12.15
N HIS A 353 2.94 17.14 10.92
CA HIS A 353 2.68 18.45 10.32
C HIS A 353 1.18 18.75 10.15
N HIS A 354 0.30 17.75 10.20
CA HIS A 354 -1.15 17.93 10.21
C HIS A 354 -1.67 18.48 11.55
N ASN A 355 -0.84 18.40 12.60
CA ASN A 355 -1.14 18.92 13.93
C ASN A 355 -0.50 20.27 14.21
N VAL A 356 0.26 20.82 13.24
CA VAL A 356 1.04 22.03 13.46
C VAL A 356 0.49 23.21 12.70
N GLY A 357 0.95 24.38 13.07
CA GLY A 357 0.71 25.64 12.39
C GLY A 357 -0.60 26.29 12.84
N GLY A 358 -0.51 27.44 13.42
CA GLY A 358 -1.64 28.29 13.74
C GLY A 358 -2.59 27.84 14.86
N LEU A 359 -2.52 26.61 15.35
CA LEU A 359 -3.26 26.18 16.53
C LEU A 359 -2.55 26.66 17.79
N PRO A 360 -3.29 27.03 18.86
CA PRO A 360 -2.65 27.35 20.14
C PRO A 360 -1.77 26.20 20.65
N ASP A 361 -0.65 26.53 21.28
CA ASP A 361 0.34 25.54 21.78
C ASP A 361 -0.27 24.59 22.82
N ASP A 362 -1.35 24.99 23.47
CA ASP A 362 -2.07 24.18 24.46
C ASP A 362 -3.03 23.17 23.83
N ILE A 363 -3.30 23.27 22.53
CA ILE A 363 -4.15 22.30 21.81
C ILE A 363 -3.26 21.26 21.14
N LYS A 364 -3.19 20.09 21.78
CA LYS A 364 -2.45 18.95 21.26
C LYS A 364 -3.41 17.78 21.06
N PHE A 365 -3.54 17.35 19.82
CA PHE A 365 -4.32 16.16 19.51
C PHE A 365 -3.50 14.89 19.75
N GLN A 366 -4.16 13.90 20.32
CA GLN A 366 -3.69 12.53 20.23
C GLN A 366 -4.19 11.95 18.91
N LEU A 367 -3.45 11.01 18.36
CA LEU A 367 -3.79 10.41 17.07
C LEU A 367 -4.65 9.16 17.27
N VAL A 368 -5.64 9.00 16.38
CA VAL A 368 -6.35 7.75 16.16
C VAL A 368 -5.95 7.25 14.79
N GLU A 369 -5.26 6.14 14.74
CA GLU A 369 -4.70 5.57 13.50
C GLU A 369 -5.26 4.16 13.26
N PRO A 370 -6.52 4.04 12.83
CA PRO A 370 -7.18 2.74 12.76
C PRO A 370 -6.66 1.81 11.67
N LEU A 371 -5.86 2.35 10.73
CA LEU A 371 -5.31 1.58 9.60
C LEU A 371 -3.82 1.27 9.74
N ARG A 372 -3.23 1.63 10.87
CA ARG A 372 -1.77 1.55 11.09
C ARG A 372 -1.18 0.16 10.90
N THR A 373 -1.95 -0.88 11.15
CA THR A 373 -1.50 -2.27 11.01
C THR A 373 -1.91 -2.92 9.68
N LEU A 374 -2.49 -2.16 8.75
CA LEU A 374 -3.14 -2.69 7.56
C LEU A 374 -2.38 -2.37 6.27
N PHE A 375 -2.45 -3.30 5.32
CA PHE A 375 -2.06 -3.07 3.94
C PHE A 375 -3.23 -2.50 3.13
N LYS A 376 -2.94 -1.94 1.97
CA LYS A 376 -3.93 -1.26 1.11
C LYS A 376 -5.09 -2.16 0.69
N ASP A 377 -4.81 -3.40 0.34
CA ASP A 377 -5.83 -4.38 -0.04
C ASP A 377 -6.77 -4.70 1.12
N GLU A 378 -6.25 -4.75 2.34
CA GLU A 378 -7.05 -4.94 3.55
C GLU A 378 -7.94 -3.72 3.83
N VAL A 379 -7.42 -2.52 3.61
CA VAL A 379 -8.20 -1.28 3.74
C VAL A 379 -9.40 -1.29 2.78
N ARG A 380 -9.18 -1.70 1.54
CA ARG A 380 -10.27 -1.80 0.56
C ARG A 380 -11.30 -2.85 0.94
N ALA A 381 -10.86 -4.01 1.42
CA ALA A 381 -11.77 -5.06 1.89
C ALA A 381 -12.64 -4.57 3.06
N ILE A 382 -12.05 -3.85 4.00
CA ILE A 382 -12.77 -3.23 5.12
C ILE A 382 -13.76 -2.18 4.62
N GLY A 383 -13.36 -1.36 3.67
CA GLY A 383 -14.24 -0.36 3.07
C GLY A 383 -15.49 -0.99 2.44
N THR A 384 -15.30 -2.08 1.71
CA THR A 384 -16.41 -2.83 1.13
C THR A 384 -17.31 -3.43 2.20
N GLU A 385 -16.74 -4.03 3.23
CA GLU A 385 -17.48 -4.62 4.36
C GLU A 385 -18.28 -3.56 5.13
N LEU A 386 -17.76 -2.34 5.23
CA LEU A 386 -18.44 -1.21 5.86
C LEU A 386 -19.55 -0.59 4.98
N GLY A 387 -19.71 -1.07 3.75
CA GLY A 387 -20.74 -0.59 2.84
C GLY A 387 -20.38 0.66 2.05
N LEU A 388 -19.11 1.00 1.95
CA LEU A 388 -18.70 2.13 1.12
C LEU A 388 -18.88 1.82 -0.37
N PRO A 389 -19.26 2.82 -1.19
CA PRO A 389 -19.39 2.63 -2.64
C PRO A 389 -18.07 2.21 -3.29
N ASP A 390 -18.14 1.38 -4.33
CA ASP A 390 -16.97 0.93 -5.08
C ASP A 390 -16.15 2.09 -5.65
N GLU A 391 -16.79 3.17 -6.05
CA GLU A 391 -16.14 4.37 -6.58
C GLU A 391 -15.20 5.02 -5.55
N ILE A 392 -15.49 4.84 -4.26
CA ILE A 392 -14.63 5.32 -3.18
C ILE A 392 -13.57 4.29 -2.84
N VAL A 393 -13.97 3.02 -2.69
CA VAL A 393 -13.07 1.92 -2.28
C VAL A 393 -11.97 1.68 -3.32
N TRP A 394 -12.32 1.73 -4.61
CA TRP A 394 -11.42 1.46 -5.71
C TRP A 394 -10.88 2.71 -6.40
N ARG A 395 -11.07 3.86 -5.78
CA ARG A 395 -10.51 5.11 -6.29
C ARG A 395 -9.00 4.99 -6.47
N GLN A 396 -8.52 5.39 -7.65
CA GLN A 396 -7.09 5.42 -7.94
C GLN A 396 -6.38 6.47 -7.09
N PRO A 397 -5.10 6.28 -6.75
CA PRO A 397 -4.31 7.29 -6.05
C PRO A 397 -4.34 8.62 -6.78
N PHE A 398 -4.43 9.69 -6.00
CA PHE A 398 -4.48 11.04 -6.54
C PHE A 398 -3.55 11.95 -5.72
N PRO A 399 -2.73 12.79 -6.36
CA PRO A 399 -1.79 13.62 -5.64
C PRO A 399 -2.48 14.73 -4.84
N GLY A 400 -1.85 15.16 -3.73
CA GLY A 400 -2.36 16.26 -2.90
C GLY A 400 -2.62 17.55 -3.68
N PRO A 401 -1.69 18.00 -4.57
CA PRO A 401 -1.93 19.17 -5.41
C PRO A 401 -3.01 18.97 -6.47
N GLY A 402 -3.54 17.78 -6.62
CA GLY A 402 -4.62 17.48 -7.55
C GLY A 402 -4.24 17.70 -9.00
N LEU A 403 -5.18 18.20 -9.78
CA LEU A 403 -4.97 18.50 -11.19
C LEU A 403 -3.98 19.65 -11.42
N GLY A 404 -3.62 20.39 -10.37
CA GLY A 404 -2.66 21.50 -10.49
C GLY A 404 -1.31 21.07 -11.04
N ILE A 405 -0.86 19.87 -10.74
CA ILE A 405 0.40 19.33 -11.26
C ILE A 405 0.22 18.47 -12.52
N ARG A 406 -0.99 18.44 -13.05
CA ARG A 406 -1.33 17.78 -14.32
C ARG A 406 -1.70 18.77 -15.41
N ILE A 407 -1.53 20.06 -15.13
CA ILE A 407 -1.57 21.14 -16.12
C ILE A 407 -0.15 21.67 -16.26
N ILE A 408 0.45 21.49 -17.42
CA ILE A 408 1.79 22.01 -17.69
C ILE A 408 1.60 23.46 -18.17
N GLY A 409 1.78 24.39 -17.25
CA GLY A 409 1.50 25.80 -17.42
C GLY A 409 0.71 26.38 -16.25
N GLU A 410 0.19 27.59 -16.43
CA GLU A 410 -0.65 28.26 -15.42
C GLU A 410 -1.98 27.52 -15.23
N ILE A 411 -2.38 27.38 -13.98
CA ILE A 411 -3.67 26.77 -13.63
C ILE A 411 -4.78 27.83 -13.77
N THR A 412 -5.74 27.56 -14.62
CA THR A 412 -6.94 28.40 -14.78
C THR A 412 -8.18 27.52 -14.68
N LYS A 413 -9.32 28.14 -14.37
CA LYS A 413 -10.60 27.41 -14.32
C LYS A 413 -10.91 26.73 -15.65
N GLU A 414 -10.67 27.41 -16.74
CA GLU A 414 -10.92 26.89 -18.10
C GLU A 414 -10.07 25.65 -18.38
N ARG A 415 -8.78 25.70 -18.02
CA ARG A 415 -7.85 24.58 -18.19
C ARG A 415 -8.22 23.40 -17.28
N LEU A 416 -8.64 23.69 -16.06
CA LEU A 416 -9.12 22.65 -15.13
C LEU A 416 -10.37 21.95 -15.68
N ASP A 417 -11.34 22.71 -16.15
CA ASP A 417 -12.58 22.14 -16.69
C ASP A 417 -12.29 21.29 -17.93
N LEU A 418 -11.40 21.75 -18.79
CA LEU A 418 -10.96 21.01 -19.97
C LEU A 418 -10.28 19.69 -19.59
N LEU A 419 -9.35 19.74 -18.64
CA LEU A 419 -8.64 18.56 -18.16
C LEU A 419 -9.59 17.59 -17.45
N ARG A 420 -10.55 18.08 -16.67
CA ARG A 420 -11.56 17.25 -16.02
C ARG A 420 -12.36 16.43 -17.03
N GLU A 421 -12.77 17.05 -18.13
CA GLU A 421 -13.50 16.34 -19.19
C GLU A 421 -12.63 15.25 -19.83
N ALA A 422 -11.40 15.58 -20.19
CA ALA A 422 -10.47 14.62 -20.79
C ALA A 422 -10.16 13.45 -19.85
N ASP A 423 -9.89 13.76 -18.58
CA ASP A 423 -9.63 12.75 -17.54
C ASP A 423 -10.85 11.84 -17.33
N ALA A 424 -12.05 12.40 -17.27
CA ALA A 424 -13.29 11.63 -17.12
C ALA A 424 -13.51 10.67 -18.28
N ILE A 425 -13.25 11.10 -19.51
CA ILE A 425 -13.34 10.26 -20.70
C ILE A 425 -12.37 9.09 -20.61
N ALA A 426 -11.12 9.36 -20.26
CA ALA A 426 -10.09 8.31 -20.12
C ALA A 426 -10.51 7.28 -19.06
N ARG A 427 -10.92 7.72 -17.88
CA ARG A 427 -11.36 6.83 -16.79
C ARG A 427 -12.58 6.00 -17.19
N GLU A 428 -13.55 6.62 -17.85
CA GLU A 428 -14.76 5.94 -18.31
C GLU A 428 -14.44 4.82 -19.31
N GLU A 429 -13.60 5.09 -20.30
CA GLU A 429 -13.24 4.08 -21.30
C GLU A 429 -12.37 2.97 -20.74
N LEU A 430 -11.46 3.28 -19.80
CA LEU A 430 -10.68 2.25 -19.11
C LEU A 430 -11.58 1.34 -18.27
N SER A 431 -12.57 1.91 -17.58
CA SER A 431 -13.55 1.15 -16.81
C SER A 431 -14.41 0.25 -17.68
N LYS A 432 -14.92 0.77 -18.81
CA LYS A 432 -15.70 -0.01 -19.77
C LYS A 432 -14.90 -1.18 -20.34
N ALA A 433 -13.61 -1.02 -20.50
CA ALA A 433 -12.71 -2.08 -20.97
C ALA A 433 -12.28 -3.06 -19.87
N GLY A 434 -12.72 -2.85 -18.61
CA GLY A 434 -12.36 -3.70 -17.49
C GLY A 434 -10.93 -3.54 -17.01
N LEU A 435 -10.28 -2.41 -17.30
CA LEU A 435 -8.87 -2.15 -17.02
C LEU A 435 -8.64 -1.29 -15.77
N ASP A 436 -9.67 -0.77 -15.17
CA ASP A 436 -9.59 0.20 -14.06
C ASP A 436 -8.96 -0.36 -12.77
N ARG A 437 -8.95 -1.68 -12.57
CA ARG A 437 -8.29 -2.32 -11.43
C ARG A 437 -6.88 -2.80 -11.74
N ASP A 438 -6.59 -3.13 -12.99
CA ASP A 438 -5.26 -3.57 -13.44
C ASP A 438 -4.28 -2.40 -13.58
N ILE A 439 -4.81 -1.21 -13.90
CA ILE A 439 -4.04 0.02 -13.99
C ILE A 439 -4.08 0.70 -12.62
N TRP A 440 -2.90 0.82 -11.98
CA TRP A 440 -2.80 1.43 -10.65
C TRP A 440 -3.25 2.89 -10.66
N GLN A 441 -2.80 3.66 -11.66
CA GLN A 441 -3.34 4.97 -11.96
C GLN A 441 -3.02 5.37 -13.40
N CYS A 442 -3.79 6.30 -13.94
CA CYS A 442 -3.57 6.87 -15.27
C CYS A 442 -3.68 8.39 -15.20
N PRO A 443 -2.59 9.09 -14.81
CA PRO A 443 -2.57 10.54 -14.94
C PRO A 443 -2.88 10.98 -16.37
N VAL A 444 -3.80 11.93 -16.49
CA VAL A 444 -4.11 12.62 -17.75
C VAL A 444 -3.56 14.03 -17.62
N VAL A 445 -2.64 14.40 -18.50
CA VAL A 445 -1.86 15.64 -18.38
C VAL A 445 -2.19 16.58 -19.54
N LEU A 446 -2.54 17.82 -19.23
CA LEU A 446 -2.77 18.86 -20.22
C LEU A 446 -1.49 19.64 -20.46
N LEU A 447 -0.95 19.57 -21.68
CA LEU A 447 0.19 20.39 -22.09
C LEU A 447 -0.30 21.77 -22.53
N ALA A 448 -0.70 22.59 -21.55
CA ALA A 448 -1.40 23.84 -21.81
C ALA A 448 -0.55 24.89 -22.52
N ASP A 449 0.77 24.84 -22.34
CA ASP A 449 1.70 25.79 -22.96
C ASP A 449 2.24 25.29 -24.31
N VAL A 450 1.78 24.16 -24.80
CA VAL A 450 2.15 23.63 -26.11
C VAL A 450 1.03 23.90 -27.11
N HIS A 451 1.40 24.52 -28.22
CA HIS A 451 0.48 24.79 -29.34
C HIS A 451 0.62 23.68 -30.37
N SER A 452 -0.29 22.74 -30.37
CA SER A 452 -0.34 21.63 -31.32
C SER A 452 -1.16 22.01 -32.54
N VAL A 453 -0.61 21.78 -33.73
CA VAL A 453 -1.30 22.03 -34.99
C VAL A 453 -2.34 20.96 -35.23
N GLY A 454 -3.57 21.35 -35.54
CA GLY A 454 -4.65 20.47 -35.93
C GLY A 454 -5.35 20.94 -37.20
N VAL A 455 -6.18 20.09 -37.73
CA VAL A 455 -7.04 20.40 -38.89
C VAL A 455 -8.48 20.06 -38.51
N GLN A 456 -9.36 21.08 -38.60
CA GLN A 456 -10.79 20.89 -38.39
C GLN A 456 -11.50 21.45 -39.66
N GLY A 457 -12.10 20.52 -40.41
CA GLY A 457 -12.60 20.87 -41.73
C GLY A 457 -11.45 21.23 -42.66
N ASP A 458 -11.55 22.37 -43.35
CA ASP A 458 -10.51 22.86 -44.25
C ASP A 458 -9.56 23.85 -43.58
N GLU A 459 -9.74 24.11 -42.28
CA GLU A 459 -8.96 25.11 -41.55
C GLU A 459 -7.92 24.50 -40.62
N ARG A 460 -6.74 25.15 -40.57
CA ARG A 460 -5.70 24.82 -39.59
C ARG A 460 -6.08 25.45 -38.26
N THR A 461 -6.00 24.63 -37.20
CA THR A 461 -6.28 25.07 -35.84
C THR A 461 -5.08 24.83 -34.94
N TYR A 462 -5.06 25.50 -33.81
CA TYR A 462 -4.06 25.28 -32.76
C TYR A 462 -4.79 24.86 -31.48
N GLY A 463 -4.30 23.82 -30.86
CA GLY A 463 -4.87 23.30 -29.61
C GLY A 463 -3.78 22.79 -28.70
N SER A 464 -4.20 22.25 -27.57
CA SER A 464 -3.29 21.64 -26.61
C SER A 464 -3.29 20.11 -26.75
N PRO A 465 -2.12 19.47 -26.58
CA PRO A 465 -2.09 18.01 -26.48
C PRO A 465 -2.49 17.52 -25.08
N ILE A 466 -3.04 16.32 -25.03
CA ILE A 466 -3.23 15.55 -23.81
C ILE A 466 -2.24 14.39 -23.80
N VAL A 467 -1.65 14.14 -22.63
CA VAL A 467 -0.81 12.97 -22.39
C VAL A 467 -1.58 11.98 -21.52
N LEU A 468 -1.59 10.72 -21.93
CA LEU A 468 -2.06 9.60 -21.11
C LEU A 468 -0.84 8.92 -20.49
N ARG A 469 -0.82 8.81 -19.15
CA ARG A 469 0.27 8.22 -18.39
C ARG A 469 -0.23 6.99 -17.59
N PRO A 470 -0.61 5.88 -18.27
CA PRO A 470 -1.08 4.69 -17.56
C PRO A 470 0.10 3.94 -16.93
N VAL A 471 0.01 3.64 -15.65
CA VAL A 471 1.06 2.92 -14.93
C VAL A 471 0.48 1.80 -14.08
N SER A 472 1.24 0.72 -13.98
CA SER A 472 0.97 -0.41 -13.10
C SER A 472 2.09 -0.49 -12.08
N SER A 473 1.73 -0.54 -10.81
CA SER A 473 2.67 -0.59 -9.70
C SER A 473 2.02 -1.26 -8.51
N GLU A 474 2.84 -1.89 -7.65
CA GLU A 474 2.36 -2.41 -6.37
C GLU A 474 2.68 -1.44 -5.21
N ASP A 475 3.79 -0.72 -5.30
CA ASP A 475 4.34 0.08 -4.20
C ASP A 475 4.62 1.56 -4.54
N ALA A 476 4.38 1.99 -5.76
CA ALA A 476 4.68 3.34 -6.28
C ALA A 476 6.16 3.72 -6.35
N MET A 477 7.07 2.91 -5.81
CA MET A 477 8.51 3.16 -5.88
C MET A 477 9.05 2.85 -7.27
N THR A 478 8.64 1.71 -7.81
CA THR A 478 8.88 1.33 -9.19
C THR A 478 7.55 1.12 -9.89
N ALA A 479 7.47 1.48 -11.15
CA ALA A 479 6.26 1.32 -11.93
C ALA A 479 6.61 1.07 -13.39
N ASP A 480 5.84 0.22 -14.04
CA ASP A 480 5.91 0.04 -15.49
C ASP A 480 4.71 0.73 -16.12
N TRP A 481 4.88 1.20 -17.37
CA TRP A 481 3.74 1.75 -18.09
C TRP A 481 2.78 0.62 -18.49
N SER A 482 1.49 0.89 -18.41
CA SER A 482 0.46 -0.12 -18.72
C SER A 482 0.21 -0.20 -20.22
N ARG A 483 0.17 -1.43 -20.77
CA ARG A 483 -0.10 -1.66 -22.19
C ARG A 483 -1.61 -1.68 -22.42
N ILE A 484 -2.17 -0.52 -22.67
CA ILE A 484 -3.59 -0.39 -22.99
C ILE A 484 -3.81 -0.94 -24.42
N PRO A 485 -4.84 -1.79 -24.65
CA PRO A 485 -5.16 -2.24 -26.01
C PRO A 485 -5.33 -1.08 -26.98
N TYR A 486 -4.86 -1.24 -28.20
CA TYR A 486 -4.89 -0.16 -29.21
C TYR A 486 -6.29 0.32 -29.53
N ASP A 487 -7.28 -0.55 -29.54
CA ASP A 487 -8.68 -0.17 -29.79
C ASP A 487 -9.23 0.73 -28.67
N VAL A 488 -8.84 0.47 -27.43
CA VAL A 488 -9.21 1.31 -26.28
C VAL A 488 -8.53 2.68 -26.38
N LEU A 489 -7.23 2.72 -26.72
CA LEU A 489 -6.49 3.97 -26.96
C LEU A 489 -7.15 4.78 -28.08
N ALA A 490 -7.53 4.11 -29.18
CA ALA A 490 -8.19 4.77 -30.30
C ALA A 490 -9.53 5.41 -29.87
N THR A 491 -10.32 4.69 -29.08
CA THR A 491 -11.59 5.21 -28.56
C THR A 491 -11.40 6.40 -27.65
N ILE A 492 -10.43 6.33 -26.72
CA ILE A 492 -10.10 7.43 -25.82
C ILE A 492 -9.69 8.67 -26.63
N SER A 493 -8.78 8.51 -27.58
CA SER A 493 -8.29 9.58 -28.43
C SER A 493 -9.41 10.24 -29.23
N THR A 494 -10.25 9.44 -29.87
CA THR A 494 -11.38 9.92 -30.67
C THR A 494 -12.39 10.67 -29.81
N ARG A 495 -12.74 10.14 -28.65
CA ARG A 495 -13.68 10.80 -27.74
C ARG A 495 -13.11 12.13 -27.21
N ILE A 496 -11.87 12.13 -26.75
CA ILE A 496 -11.27 13.36 -26.21
C ILE A 496 -11.23 14.46 -27.27
N THR A 497 -10.76 14.16 -28.46
CA THR A 497 -10.65 15.17 -29.52
C THR A 497 -12.01 15.63 -30.05
N ASN A 498 -13.03 14.80 -30.01
CA ASN A 498 -14.38 15.17 -30.41
C ASN A 498 -15.14 15.95 -29.33
N GLU A 499 -15.00 15.57 -28.08
CA GLU A 499 -15.76 16.16 -26.96
C GLU A 499 -15.04 17.34 -26.31
N CYS A 500 -13.71 17.39 -26.41
CA CYS A 500 -12.86 18.47 -25.86
C CYS A 500 -12.20 19.22 -27.01
N ARG A 501 -12.92 20.16 -27.60
CA ARG A 501 -12.51 20.81 -28.86
C ARG A 501 -11.17 21.56 -28.82
N GLN A 502 -10.74 22.03 -27.66
CA GLN A 502 -9.44 22.67 -27.49
C GLN A 502 -8.28 21.68 -27.44
N ILE A 503 -8.58 20.38 -27.42
CA ILE A 503 -7.59 19.31 -27.47
C ILE A 503 -7.62 18.71 -28.87
N ASN A 504 -6.49 18.75 -29.57
CA ASN A 504 -6.38 18.23 -30.94
C ASN A 504 -5.38 17.08 -31.08
N ARG A 505 -4.81 16.62 -29.96
CA ARG A 505 -3.80 15.56 -29.99
C ARG A 505 -3.78 14.80 -28.67
N VAL A 506 -3.72 13.48 -28.75
CA VAL A 506 -3.56 12.60 -27.61
C VAL A 506 -2.28 11.81 -27.80
N VAL A 507 -1.41 11.80 -26.78
CA VAL A 507 -0.15 11.07 -26.81
C VAL A 507 -0.07 10.13 -25.62
N LEU A 508 0.67 9.03 -25.78
CA LEU A 508 0.88 8.02 -24.74
C LEU A 508 2.28 8.14 -24.19
N ASP A 509 2.41 8.28 -22.86
CA ASP A 509 3.70 8.21 -22.18
C ASP A 509 3.99 6.74 -21.83
N CYS A 510 4.98 6.17 -22.52
CA CYS A 510 5.39 4.78 -22.41
C CYS A 510 6.74 4.62 -21.68
N THR A 511 6.96 5.40 -20.63
CA THR A 511 8.20 5.40 -19.86
C THR A 511 8.00 4.78 -18.49
N SER A 512 8.92 3.92 -18.06
CA SER A 512 8.90 3.29 -16.74
C SER A 512 9.41 4.25 -15.65
N LYS A 513 9.09 3.96 -14.42
CA LYS A 513 9.70 4.58 -13.26
C LYS A 513 10.62 3.56 -12.55
N PRO A 514 11.95 3.80 -12.44
CA PRO A 514 12.72 4.81 -13.14
C PRO A 514 12.79 4.57 -14.65
N PRO A 515 13.24 5.51 -15.52
CA PRO A 515 13.86 6.81 -15.17
C PRO A 515 12.86 7.96 -14.94
N ALA A 516 11.63 7.84 -15.43
CA ALA A 516 10.63 8.88 -15.22
C ALA A 516 9.90 8.70 -13.87
N THR A 517 9.22 9.75 -13.45
CA THR A 517 8.27 9.69 -12.33
C THR A 517 6.87 9.34 -12.84
N ILE A 518 5.96 9.02 -11.94
CA ILE A 518 4.56 8.76 -12.31
C ILE A 518 3.89 10.09 -12.71
N GLU A 519 3.98 11.10 -11.84
CA GLU A 519 3.48 12.45 -12.16
C GLU A 519 4.49 13.21 -13.04
N TRP A 520 3.98 14.11 -13.88
CA TRP A 520 4.83 14.94 -14.75
C TRP A 520 5.40 16.15 -14.02
N GLU A 521 4.70 16.66 -13.04
CA GLU A 521 5.14 17.74 -12.16
C GLU A 521 5.07 17.27 -10.67
#